data_752962118b223cd6967fb87eb529c44f
#
_entry.id   752962118b223cd6967fb87eb529c44f
#
_cell.length_a   1.000
_cell.length_b   1.000
_cell.length_c   1.000
_cell.angle_alpha   90.00
_cell.angle_beta   90.00
_cell.angle_gamma   90.00
#
_symmetry.space_group_name_H-M   'P 1'
#
loop_
_entity.id
_entity.type
_entity.pdbx_description
1 polymer ?
#
loop_
_entity_poly.entity_id
_entity_poly.type
_entity_poly.pdbx_seq_one_letter_code
_entity_poly.pdbx_strand_id
1 'polypeptide(L)'
;MAKFPPLFGHPALARCDAKAARPRAKVRNWGLLRDDEAGASIEFAIAAPAFIALLLAITNTVMIYLAQEGLETAAESAARLLLTGQVQTLQSYNGATQNTGMTAAQFTAAICGTLTYNATPNATTPTTFGNGSLLPPFLSCSNLYVNVAPATNFTAANTGTPTLSVDANGNVTGTSFSTTGGATTQNQVLVVQLLYLWPTVTGPLGLNLGNEPSGNRLLTATQVIDTESYPCPTGQATC
;
A
#
# COMPACT_ATOMS: atom_id res chain seq x y z
N MET A 1 66.38 -39.84 -16.11
CA MET A 1 66.84 -41.26 -16.19
C MET A 1 65.62 -42.14 -16.02
N ALA A 2 65.30 -42.75 -17.13
CA ALA A 2 65.13 -44.17 -17.35
C ALA A 2 63.93 -44.79 -16.61
N LYS A 3 62.99 -45.56 -17.15
CA LYS A 3 63.02 -46.45 -18.31
C LYS A 3 61.60 -47.01 -18.53
N PHE A 4 61.07 -46.96 -19.67
CA PHE A 4 60.02 -47.89 -20.16
C PHE A 4 60.56 -49.33 -20.15
N PRO A 5 59.74 -50.35 -20.10
CA PRO A 5 59.34 -51.07 -21.31
C PRO A 5 57.98 -51.79 -21.20
N PRO A 6 57.68 -52.68 -22.13
CA PRO A 6 56.59 -52.55 -23.10
C PRO A 6 55.69 -53.81 -23.17
N LEU A 7 54.62 -53.65 -24.02
CA LEU A 7 54.09 -54.59 -25.00
C LEU A 7 53.24 -55.82 -24.60
N PHE A 8 52.18 -55.88 -25.39
CA PHE A 8 51.47 -57.03 -26.00
C PHE A 8 50.32 -57.70 -25.21
N GLY A 9 49.21 -57.67 -25.92
CA GLY A 9 48.16 -58.64 -25.77
C GLY A 9 46.81 -58.21 -26.36
N HIS A 10 46.70 -58.22 -27.72
CA HIS A 10 45.37 -58.38 -28.32
C HIS A 10 44.90 -59.83 -28.12
N PRO A 11 43.61 -60.00 -27.84
CA PRO A 11 42.86 -60.96 -28.57
C PRO A 11 41.48 -60.46 -29.06
N ALA A 12 41.29 -60.78 -30.35
CA ALA A 12 40.09 -61.33 -30.97
C ALA A 12 38.76 -60.60 -30.81
N LEU A 13 38.36 -59.99 -31.88
CA LEU A 13 36.99 -59.63 -32.27
C LEU A 13 36.03 -60.80 -32.04
N ALA A 14 35.11 -60.63 -31.13
CA ALA A 14 33.88 -61.41 -31.10
C ALA A 14 32.76 -60.55 -31.69
N ARG A 15 32.40 -60.80 -32.92
CA ARG A 15 31.17 -60.30 -33.52
C ARG A 15 30.00 -60.89 -32.79
N CYS A 16 29.30 -60.09 -31.94
CA CYS A 16 27.94 -60.39 -31.53
C CYS A 16 26.98 -59.61 -32.41
N ASP A 17 26.52 -60.24 -33.45
CA ASP A 17 25.29 -59.82 -34.14
C ASP A 17 24.10 -60.09 -33.23
N ALA A 18 23.85 -59.14 -32.32
CA ALA A 18 22.60 -59.11 -31.59
C ALA A 18 21.69 -58.12 -32.32
N LYS A 19 20.87 -58.63 -33.21
CA LYS A 19 19.73 -57.99 -33.80
C LYS A 19 18.73 -57.70 -32.68
N ALA A 20 18.97 -56.65 -31.90
CA ALA A 20 18.05 -56.17 -30.91
C ALA A 20 16.81 -55.64 -31.62
N ALA A 21 15.78 -56.43 -31.64
CA ALA A 21 14.44 -56.03 -32.02
C ALA A 21 14.04 -54.86 -31.10
N ARG A 22 14.06 -53.63 -31.62
CA ARG A 22 13.51 -52.46 -30.95
C ARG A 22 12.04 -52.75 -30.66
N PRO A 23 11.58 -52.74 -29.41
CA PRO A 23 10.17 -52.83 -29.14
C PRO A 23 9.53 -51.61 -29.83
N ARG A 24 8.70 -51.83 -30.81
CA ARG A 24 7.80 -50.81 -31.34
C ARG A 24 6.99 -50.30 -30.16
N ALA A 25 7.31 -49.08 -29.68
CA ALA A 25 6.48 -48.37 -28.79
C ALA A 25 5.10 -48.30 -29.44
N LYS A 26 4.18 -49.10 -28.92
CA LYS A 26 2.77 -49.05 -29.25
C LYS A 26 2.34 -47.63 -28.90
N VAL A 27 2.16 -46.79 -29.91
CA VAL A 27 1.53 -45.49 -29.76
C VAL A 27 0.15 -45.83 -29.19
N ARG A 28 0.04 -45.66 -27.87
CA ARG A 28 -1.24 -45.76 -27.17
C ARG A 28 -2.05 -44.60 -27.71
N ASN A 29 -2.91 -44.94 -28.66
CA ASN A 29 -3.90 -44.00 -29.18
C ASN A 29 -4.59 -43.32 -28.02
N TRP A 30 -4.70 -42.01 -28.12
CA TRP A 30 -5.43 -41.12 -27.22
C TRP A 30 -6.90 -41.56 -27.10
N GLY A 31 -7.14 -42.62 -26.33
CA GLY A 31 -8.46 -43.04 -25.88
C GLY A 31 -9.03 -42.16 -24.79
N LEU A 32 -8.28 -41.16 -24.31
CA LEU A 32 -8.70 -40.21 -23.28
C LEU A 32 -9.95 -39.38 -23.64
N LEU A 33 -10.28 -39.26 -24.92
CA LEU A 33 -11.48 -38.55 -25.39
C LEU A 33 -12.72 -39.45 -25.55
N ARG A 34 -12.58 -40.75 -25.25
CA ARG A 34 -13.67 -41.73 -25.38
C ARG A 34 -14.08 -42.40 -24.10
N ASP A 35 -13.41 -42.08 -23.00
CA ASP A 35 -13.80 -42.51 -21.66
C ASP A 35 -14.81 -41.50 -21.10
N ASP A 36 -16.05 -41.90 -20.84
CA ASP A 36 -17.08 -41.05 -20.27
C ASP A 36 -16.68 -40.54 -18.86
N GLU A 37 -15.80 -41.28 -18.15
CA GLU A 37 -15.24 -40.88 -16.87
C GLU A 37 -14.14 -39.80 -17.03
N ALA A 38 -13.47 -39.72 -18.18
CA ALA A 38 -12.50 -38.67 -18.49
C ALA A 38 -13.16 -37.34 -18.91
N GLY A 39 -14.40 -37.38 -19.39
CA GLY A 39 -15.17 -36.21 -19.79
C GLY A 39 -15.37 -35.23 -18.65
N ALA A 40 -15.78 -35.67 -17.48
CA ALA A 40 -16.00 -34.85 -16.29
C ALA A 40 -14.72 -34.15 -15.82
N SER A 41 -13.57 -34.81 -15.92
CA SER A 41 -12.27 -34.23 -15.55
C SER A 41 -11.84 -33.11 -16.50
N ILE A 42 -12.14 -33.22 -17.79
CA ILE A 42 -11.83 -32.20 -18.81
C ILE A 42 -12.76 -30.98 -18.62
N GLU A 43 -14.05 -31.21 -18.39
CA GLU A 43 -15.02 -30.14 -18.11
C GLU A 43 -14.63 -29.35 -16.86
N PHE A 44 -14.25 -30.04 -15.78
CA PHE A 44 -13.74 -29.40 -14.57
C PHE A 44 -12.45 -28.64 -14.82
N ALA A 45 -11.50 -29.19 -15.58
CA ALA A 45 -10.24 -28.54 -15.89
C ALA A 45 -10.41 -27.23 -16.68
N ILE A 46 -11.47 -27.11 -17.47
CA ILE A 46 -11.79 -25.89 -18.23
C ILE A 46 -12.59 -24.90 -17.35
N ALA A 47 -13.54 -25.39 -16.56
CA ALA A 47 -14.40 -24.55 -15.75
C ALA A 47 -13.70 -23.99 -14.49
N ALA A 48 -12.83 -24.78 -13.84
CA ALA A 48 -12.17 -24.39 -12.61
C ALA A 48 -11.28 -23.12 -12.72
N PRO A 49 -10.44 -22.94 -13.74
CA PRO A 49 -9.65 -21.72 -13.89
C PRO A 49 -10.51 -20.46 -14.04
N ALA A 50 -11.60 -20.53 -14.80
CA ALA A 50 -12.51 -19.41 -14.98
C ALA A 50 -13.22 -19.05 -13.66
N PHE A 51 -13.66 -20.05 -12.90
CA PHE A 51 -14.28 -19.88 -11.61
C PHE A 51 -13.32 -19.28 -10.58
N ILE A 52 -12.08 -19.79 -10.48
CA ILE A 52 -11.05 -19.27 -9.60
C ILE A 52 -10.71 -17.82 -9.98
N ALA A 53 -10.58 -17.52 -11.28
CA ALA A 53 -10.33 -16.17 -11.74
C ALA A 53 -11.43 -15.19 -11.31
N LEU A 54 -12.70 -15.61 -11.39
CA LEU A 54 -13.84 -14.83 -10.93
C LEU A 54 -13.79 -14.58 -9.41
N LEU A 55 -13.49 -15.62 -8.62
CA LEU A 55 -13.37 -15.49 -7.17
C LEU A 55 -12.26 -14.52 -6.78
N LEU A 56 -11.09 -14.60 -7.44
CA LEU A 56 -9.98 -13.69 -7.19
C LEU A 56 -10.34 -12.24 -7.57
N ALA A 57 -11.06 -12.04 -8.67
CA ALA A 57 -11.52 -10.72 -9.09
C ALA A 57 -12.47 -10.11 -8.05
N ILE A 58 -13.45 -10.88 -7.57
CA ILE A 58 -14.38 -10.44 -6.52
C ILE A 58 -13.62 -10.10 -5.23
N THR A 59 -12.75 -11.00 -4.77
CA THR A 59 -11.97 -10.78 -3.54
C THR A 59 -11.12 -9.51 -3.62
N ASN A 60 -10.43 -9.30 -4.75
CA ASN A 60 -9.62 -8.09 -4.94
C ASN A 60 -10.48 -6.81 -4.91
N THR A 61 -11.65 -6.83 -5.53
CA THR A 61 -12.60 -5.71 -5.50
C THR A 61 -13.07 -5.44 -4.07
N VAL A 62 -13.44 -6.48 -3.31
CA VAL A 62 -13.87 -6.34 -1.91
C VAL A 62 -12.76 -5.74 -1.04
N MET A 63 -11.51 -6.17 -1.22
CA MET A 63 -10.38 -5.61 -0.46
C MET A 63 -10.18 -4.11 -0.72
N ILE A 64 -10.38 -3.66 -1.96
CA ILE A 64 -10.31 -2.23 -2.30
C ILE A 64 -11.42 -1.44 -1.60
N TYR A 65 -12.65 -1.97 -1.57
CA TYR A 65 -13.75 -1.32 -0.86
C TYR A 65 -13.51 -1.25 0.65
N LEU A 66 -13.02 -2.33 1.26
CA LEU A 66 -12.66 -2.33 2.69
C LEU A 66 -11.54 -1.32 2.99
N ALA A 67 -10.57 -1.19 2.07
CA ALA A 67 -9.50 -0.20 2.20
C ALA A 67 -10.05 1.23 2.12
N GLN A 68 -11.00 1.49 1.23
CA GLN A 68 -11.67 2.79 1.10
C GLN A 68 -12.43 3.16 2.38
N GLU A 69 -13.26 2.27 2.90
CA GLU A 69 -14.01 2.47 4.16
C GLU A 69 -13.08 2.71 5.35
N GLY A 70 -12.00 1.92 5.44
CA GLY A 70 -10.99 2.11 6.47
C GLY A 70 -10.29 3.47 6.37
N LEU A 71 -10.01 3.94 5.15
CA LEU A 71 -9.40 5.24 4.91
C LEU A 71 -10.36 6.38 5.26
N GLU A 72 -11.65 6.25 4.98
CA GLU A 72 -12.69 7.23 5.35
C GLU A 72 -12.82 7.37 6.87
N THR A 73 -12.84 6.25 7.59
CA THR A 73 -12.85 6.24 9.05
C THR A 73 -11.59 6.90 9.62
N ALA A 74 -10.43 6.64 9.02
CA ALA A 74 -9.17 7.27 9.42
C ALA A 74 -9.19 8.78 9.14
N ALA A 75 -9.76 9.21 8.00
CA ALA A 75 -9.90 10.63 7.66
C ALA A 75 -10.81 11.38 8.62
N GLU A 76 -11.93 10.78 9.03
CA GLU A 76 -12.81 11.35 10.05
C GLU A 76 -12.08 11.52 11.40
N SER A 77 -11.35 10.50 11.82
CA SER A 77 -10.58 10.54 13.06
C SER A 77 -9.45 11.58 12.99
N ALA A 78 -8.75 11.66 11.86
CA ALA A 78 -7.71 12.66 11.62
C ALA A 78 -8.27 14.09 11.59
N ALA A 79 -9.44 14.28 10.98
CA ALA A 79 -10.14 15.56 10.96
C ALA A 79 -10.51 16.02 12.39
N ARG A 80 -10.89 15.11 13.26
CA ARG A 80 -11.18 15.41 14.69
C ARG A 80 -9.94 15.93 15.43
N LEU A 81 -8.73 15.42 15.11
CA LEU A 81 -7.50 15.94 15.72
C LEU A 81 -7.25 17.41 15.34
N LEU A 82 -7.58 17.78 14.11
CA LEU A 82 -7.49 19.17 13.63
C LEU A 82 -8.60 20.04 14.22
N LEU A 83 -9.84 19.53 14.26
CA LEU A 83 -11.00 20.24 14.79
C LEU A 83 -10.78 20.63 16.25
N THR A 84 -10.27 19.72 17.07
CA THR A 84 -10.05 19.95 18.52
C THR A 84 -8.75 20.68 18.84
N GLY A 85 -7.99 21.12 17.85
CA GLY A 85 -6.74 21.86 18.05
C GLY A 85 -5.54 21.01 18.51
N GLN A 86 -5.64 19.69 18.58
CA GLN A 86 -4.55 18.83 19.04
C GLN A 86 -3.32 18.89 18.13
N VAL A 87 -3.54 19.03 16.82
CA VAL A 87 -2.47 19.18 15.84
C VAL A 87 -1.77 20.53 15.99
N GLN A 88 -2.54 21.58 16.24
CA GLN A 88 -2.08 22.96 16.33
C GLN A 88 -1.37 23.26 17.64
N THR A 89 -1.74 22.55 18.71
CA THR A 89 -1.23 22.81 20.07
C THR A 89 -0.03 21.94 20.48
N LEU A 90 0.53 21.14 19.57
CA LEU A 90 1.72 20.36 19.91
C LEU A 90 2.92 21.29 20.10
N GLN A 91 3.36 21.44 21.36
CA GLN A 91 4.41 22.37 21.78
C GLN A 91 5.82 21.77 21.83
N SER A 92 5.93 20.46 21.91
CA SER A 92 7.23 19.82 22.09
C SER A 92 7.31 18.53 21.28
N TYR A 93 8.42 18.41 20.56
CA TYR A 93 8.75 17.22 19.80
C TYR A 93 10.24 16.91 19.94
N ASN A 94 10.59 15.67 20.31
CA ASN A 94 11.96 15.22 20.56
C ASN A 94 12.76 16.14 21.53
N GLY A 95 12.10 16.66 22.56
CA GLY A 95 12.73 17.52 23.55
C GLY A 95 12.96 18.97 23.11
N ALA A 96 12.65 19.30 21.85
CA ALA A 96 12.71 20.68 21.35
C ALA A 96 11.34 21.36 21.47
N THR A 97 11.33 22.65 21.82
CA THR A 97 10.13 23.47 21.79
C THR A 97 9.66 23.69 20.37
N GLN A 98 8.39 23.39 20.08
CA GLN A 98 7.77 23.57 18.78
C GLN A 98 6.58 24.52 18.93
N ASN A 99 6.66 25.68 18.30
CA ASN A 99 5.63 26.74 18.43
C ASN A 99 4.73 26.88 17.19
N THR A 100 4.73 25.87 16.32
CA THR A 100 4.01 25.90 15.03
C THR A 100 3.00 24.76 14.86
N GLY A 101 2.75 24.00 15.91
CA GLY A 101 1.94 22.79 15.81
C GLY A 101 2.69 21.66 15.08
N MET A 102 1.97 20.63 14.65
CA MET A 102 2.55 19.48 13.94
C MET A 102 2.94 19.86 12.52
N THR A 103 4.05 19.29 12.06
CA THR A 103 4.41 19.25 10.64
C THR A 103 3.61 18.17 9.91
N ALA A 104 3.62 18.17 8.58
CA ALA A 104 2.98 17.13 7.77
C ALA A 104 3.45 15.71 8.15
N ALA A 105 4.76 15.55 8.36
CA ALA A 105 5.34 14.26 8.75
C ALA A 105 4.88 13.80 10.14
N GLN A 106 4.79 14.73 11.09
CA GLN A 106 4.28 14.46 12.44
C GLN A 106 2.79 14.12 12.42
N PHE A 107 2.00 14.82 11.63
CA PHE A 107 0.57 14.53 11.49
C PHE A 107 0.35 13.15 10.83
N THR A 108 1.11 12.82 9.78
CA THR A 108 1.10 11.48 9.21
C THR A 108 1.51 10.43 10.24
N ALA A 109 2.56 10.68 11.02
CA ALA A 109 2.98 9.76 12.10
C ALA A 109 1.93 9.64 13.22
N ALA A 110 1.16 10.70 13.51
CA ALA A 110 0.04 10.65 14.44
C ALA A 110 -1.10 9.75 13.92
N ILE A 111 -1.46 9.88 12.64
CA ILE A 111 -2.45 9.00 11.99
C ILE A 111 -1.98 7.53 12.02
N CYS A 112 -0.69 7.32 11.84
CA CYS A 112 -0.06 5.99 11.88
C CYS A 112 0.12 5.42 13.30
N GLY A 113 -0.12 6.21 14.34
CA GLY A 113 0.11 5.81 15.74
C GLY A 113 1.59 5.64 16.09
N THR A 114 2.48 6.23 15.31
CA THR A 114 3.94 6.16 15.51
C THR A 114 4.54 7.46 16.04
N LEU A 115 3.74 8.53 16.13
CA LEU A 115 4.20 9.80 16.66
C LEU A 115 4.48 9.66 18.16
N THR A 116 5.72 9.90 18.56
CA THR A 116 6.11 10.05 19.96
C THR A 116 6.48 11.52 20.21
N TYR A 117 6.06 12.05 21.33
CA TYR A 117 6.33 13.43 21.73
C TYR A 117 6.64 13.50 23.23
N ASN A 118 7.31 14.54 23.65
CA ASN A 118 7.50 14.82 25.05
C ASN A 118 6.38 15.75 25.54
N ALA A 119 5.64 15.35 26.56
CA ALA A 119 4.50 16.12 27.08
C ALA A 119 4.93 17.51 27.61
N THR A 120 6.17 17.63 28.01
CA THR A 120 6.80 18.92 28.38
C THR A 120 8.18 19.03 27.77
N PRO A 121 8.72 20.24 27.53
CA PRO A 121 10.03 20.43 26.89
C PRO A 121 11.21 19.71 27.58
N ASN A 122 11.08 19.38 28.87
CA ASN A 122 12.11 18.69 29.65
C ASN A 122 11.74 17.27 30.05
N ALA A 123 10.66 16.71 29.50
CA ALA A 123 10.30 15.32 29.79
C ALA A 123 11.35 14.37 29.21
N THR A 124 11.79 13.41 30.01
CA THR A 124 12.79 12.41 29.59
C THR A 124 12.15 11.17 28.97
N THR A 125 10.85 10.98 29.17
CA THR A 125 10.09 9.83 28.66
C THR A 125 9.17 10.29 27.54
N PRO A 126 9.38 9.80 26.29
CA PRO A 126 8.46 10.09 25.21
C PRO A 126 7.12 9.40 25.42
N THR A 127 6.05 10.09 25.08
CA THR A 127 4.67 9.59 25.11
C THR A 127 4.19 9.40 23.68
N THR A 128 3.49 8.30 23.40
CA THR A 128 2.88 8.11 22.09
C THR A 128 1.65 9.01 21.97
N PHE A 129 1.53 9.70 20.86
CA PHE A 129 0.40 10.55 20.56
C PHE A 129 -0.84 9.70 20.24
N GLY A 130 -1.96 9.99 20.91
CA GLY A 130 -3.21 9.25 20.70
C GLY A 130 -3.21 7.83 21.26
N ASN A 131 -4.20 7.05 20.88
CA ASN A 131 -4.44 5.68 21.37
C ASN A 131 -3.98 4.60 20.38
N GLY A 132 -3.06 4.90 19.49
CA GLY A 132 -2.55 3.99 18.45
C GLY A 132 -2.88 4.45 17.03
N SER A 133 -2.73 3.55 16.07
CA SER A 133 -2.98 3.83 14.65
C SER A 133 -4.46 4.12 14.38
N LEU A 134 -4.73 5.18 13.65
CA LEU A 134 -6.07 5.47 13.11
C LEU A 134 -6.33 4.67 11.83
N LEU A 135 -5.26 4.17 11.18
CA LEU A 135 -5.37 3.30 10.02
C LEU A 135 -5.66 1.86 10.43
N PRO A 136 -6.53 1.15 9.70
CA PRO A 136 -6.66 -0.30 9.84
C PRO A 136 -5.32 -1.03 9.63
N PRO A 137 -5.10 -2.18 10.31
CA PRO A 137 -3.80 -2.88 10.27
C PRO A 137 -3.34 -3.35 8.88
N PHE A 138 -4.25 -3.47 7.93
CA PHE A 138 -3.95 -3.88 6.55
C PHE A 138 -3.55 -2.70 5.63
N LEU A 139 -3.63 -1.45 6.12
CA LEU A 139 -3.15 -0.26 5.41
C LEU A 139 -1.76 0.13 5.94
N SER A 140 -0.76 0.08 5.04
CA SER A 140 0.60 0.47 5.37
C SER A 140 0.78 1.98 5.34
N CYS A 141 1.37 2.55 6.37
CA CYS A 141 1.67 3.99 6.44
C CYS A 141 2.64 4.49 5.36
N SER A 142 3.43 3.61 4.77
CA SER A 142 4.34 3.99 3.67
C SER A 142 3.63 4.47 2.41
N ASN A 143 2.36 4.10 2.24
CA ASN A 143 1.56 4.45 1.08
C ASN A 143 0.51 5.54 1.38
N LEU A 144 0.56 6.11 2.61
CA LEU A 144 -0.33 7.17 3.04
C LEU A 144 0.29 8.55 2.75
N TYR A 145 -0.48 9.40 2.12
CA TYR A 145 -0.16 10.80 1.87
C TYR A 145 -1.27 11.67 2.42
N VAL A 146 -0.90 12.79 3.03
CA VAL A 146 -1.83 13.70 3.67
C VAL A 146 -1.81 15.03 2.93
N ASN A 147 -3.00 15.52 2.60
CA ASN A 147 -3.21 16.86 2.05
C ASN A 147 -4.14 17.62 2.98
N VAL A 148 -3.70 18.75 3.51
CA VAL A 148 -4.52 19.65 4.33
C VAL A 148 -4.40 21.04 3.77
N ALA A 149 -5.51 21.57 3.26
CA ALA A 149 -5.57 22.88 2.63
C ALA A 149 -6.62 23.77 3.30
N PRO A 150 -6.30 25.04 3.56
CA PRO A 150 -7.28 25.99 4.06
C PRO A 150 -8.25 26.40 2.96
N ALA A 151 -9.48 26.69 3.35
CA ALA A 151 -10.50 27.31 2.49
C ALA A 151 -11.09 28.53 3.18
N THR A 152 -11.48 29.51 2.40
CA THR A 152 -12.07 30.75 2.95
C THR A 152 -13.48 30.54 3.49
N ASN A 153 -14.17 29.52 3.00
CA ASN A 153 -15.51 29.10 3.45
C ASN A 153 -15.81 27.69 2.88
N PHE A 154 -16.92 27.10 3.32
CA PHE A 154 -17.34 25.77 2.85
C PHE A 154 -17.61 25.71 1.33
N THR A 155 -18.08 26.79 0.73
CA THR A 155 -18.35 26.85 -0.73
C THR A 155 -17.05 26.86 -1.54
N ALA A 156 -15.97 27.41 -0.98
CA ALA A 156 -14.66 27.48 -1.62
C ALA A 156 -13.79 26.24 -1.32
N ALA A 157 -14.29 25.32 -0.50
CA ALA A 157 -13.56 24.10 -0.16
C ALA A 157 -13.40 23.21 -1.40
N ASN A 158 -12.15 22.98 -1.81
CA ASN A 158 -11.84 22.10 -2.92
C ASN A 158 -11.79 20.65 -2.43
N THR A 159 -12.85 19.90 -2.68
CA THR A 159 -12.97 18.48 -2.33
C THR A 159 -12.55 17.54 -3.47
N GLY A 160 -12.10 18.09 -4.59
CA GLY A 160 -11.60 17.29 -5.72
C GLY A 160 -10.33 16.53 -5.35
N THR A 161 -10.14 15.37 -5.95
CA THR A 161 -8.92 14.58 -5.78
C THR A 161 -7.71 15.40 -6.25
N PRO A 162 -6.70 15.67 -5.41
CA PRO A 162 -5.52 16.38 -5.84
C PRO A 162 -4.77 15.57 -6.89
N THR A 163 -4.21 16.26 -7.89
CA THR A 163 -3.37 15.61 -8.88
C THR A 163 -2.05 15.20 -8.20
N LEU A 164 -1.86 13.91 -8.02
CA LEU A 164 -0.60 13.38 -7.55
C LEU A 164 0.36 13.29 -8.73
N SER A 165 1.53 13.85 -8.58
CA SER A 165 2.66 13.64 -9.46
C SER A 165 3.76 12.92 -8.71
N VAL A 166 4.56 12.14 -9.42
CA VAL A 166 5.69 11.41 -8.85
C VAL A 166 6.95 12.04 -9.41
N ASP A 167 7.88 12.42 -8.54
CA ASP A 167 9.16 12.95 -8.95
C ASP A 167 10.08 11.86 -9.55
N ALA A 168 11.24 12.27 -10.04
CA ALA A 168 12.23 11.35 -10.63
C ALA A 168 12.76 10.30 -9.62
N ASN A 169 12.56 10.52 -8.31
CA ASN A 169 12.97 9.62 -7.24
C ASN A 169 11.84 8.68 -6.77
N GLY A 170 10.66 8.79 -7.37
CA GLY A 170 9.50 7.99 -6.99
C GLY A 170 8.69 8.55 -5.82
N ASN A 171 8.98 9.77 -5.34
CA ASN A 171 8.20 10.40 -4.26
C ASN A 171 6.95 11.04 -4.83
N VAL A 172 5.84 10.87 -4.13
CA VAL A 172 4.59 11.54 -4.48
C VAL A 172 4.68 13.02 -4.14
N THR A 173 4.34 13.86 -5.11
CA THR A 173 4.25 15.31 -4.99
C THR A 173 2.82 15.77 -5.25
N GLY A 174 2.52 17.03 -5.00
CA GLY A 174 1.17 17.57 -5.20
C GLY A 174 0.29 17.53 -3.95
N THR A 175 0.80 17.04 -2.82
CA THR A 175 0.14 17.21 -1.52
C THR A 175 0.64 18.48 -0.83
N SER A 176 -0.22 19.15 -0.10
CA SER A 176 0.09 20.35 0.69
C SER A 176 -0.29 20.15 2.15
N PHE A 177 0.52 20.70 3.03
CA PHE A 177 0.21 20.79 4.45
C PHE A 177 0.72 22.14 4.95
N SER A 178 -0.17 23.11 5.02
CA SER A 178 0.22 24.46 5.42
C SER A 178 0.25 24.57 6.94
N THR A 179 1.44 24.83 7.48
CA THR A 179 1.62 25.14 8.91
C THR A 179 1.41 26.62 9.22
N THR A 180 1.47 27.49 8.19
CA THR A 180 1.30 28.94 8.37
C THR A 180 0.02 29.39 7.67
N GLY A 181 -0.99 29.80 8.46
CA GLY A 181 -2.28 30.26 7.93
C GLY A 181 -3.16 29.15 7.33
N GLY A 182 -2.90 27.90 7.69
CA GLY A 182 -3.62 26.74 7.19
C GLY A 182 -4.00 25.76 8.29
N ALA A 183 -3.39 24.57 8.30
CA ALA A 183 -3.72 23.51 9.25
C ALA A 183 -3.55 23.86 10.73
N THR A 184 -2.94 25.00 11.05
CA THR A 184 -2.62 25.43 12.42
C THR A 184 -3.39 26.67 12.91
N THR A 185 -4.33 27.17 12.12
CA THR A 185 -5.16 28.33 12.56
C THR A 185 -6.53 27.87 13.02
N GLN A 186 -7.06 28.54 14.06
CA GLN A 186 -8.42 28.34 14.56
C GLN A 186 -9.45 29.15 13.75
N ASN A 187 -10.72 28.77 13.84
CA ASN A 187 -11.84 29.40 13.13
C ASN A 187 -11.62 29.45 11.61
N GLN A 188 -11.09 28.39 11.06
CA GLN A 188 -10.82 28.27 9.63
C GLN A 188 -11.40 26.98 9.05
N VAL A 189 -11.96 27.08 7.87
CA VAL A 189 -12.40 25.90 7.12
C VAL A 189 -11.18 25.19 6.56
N LEU A 190 -11.03 23.93 6.89
CA LEU A 190 -9.95 23.06 6.39
C LEU A 190 -10.53 21.91 5.56
N VAL A 191 -9.85 21.62 4.47
CA VAL A 191 -10.07 20.40 3.66
C VAL A 191 -8.95 19.43 4.01
N VAL A 192 -9.33 18.32 4.62
CA VAL A 192 -8.41 17.23 5.00
C VAL A 192 -8.61 16.09 4.04
N GLN A 193 -7.56 15.71 3.34
CA GLN A 193 -7.60 14.59 2.39
C GLN A 193 -6.53 13.58 2.75
N LEU A 194 -6.95 12.35 2.94
CA LEU A 194 -6.05 11.21 3.04
C LEU A 194 -6.03 10.49 1.69
N LEU A 195 -4.84 10.35 1.15
CA LEU A 195 -4.59 9.71 -0.14
C LEU A 195 -3.79 8.46 0.11
N TYR A 196 -4.22 7.36 -0.44
CA TYR A 196 -3.56 6.08 -0.24
C TYR A 196 -3.31 5.39 -1.57
N LEU A 197 -2.06 5.05 -1.85
CA LEU A 197 -1.69 4.29 -3.04
C LEU A 197 -1.84 2.79 -2.74
N TRP A 198 -2.98 2.24 -3.14
CA TRP A 198 -3.25 0.82 -3.02
C TRP A 198 -2.50 0.05 -4.12
N PRO A 199 -1.59 -0.87 -3.77
CA PRO A 199 -0.90 -1.68 -4.76
C PRO A 199 -1.89 -2.64 -5.40
N THR A 200 -2.14 -2.48 -6.69
CA THR A 200 -2.95 -3.41 -7.47
C THR A 200 -2.06 -4.41 -8.18
N VAL A 201 -2.42 -5.68 -8.11
CA VAL A 201 -1.83 -6.71 -8.94
C VAL A 201 -2.73 -6.87 -10.16
N THR A 202 -2.14 -6.93 -11.35
CA THR A 202 -2.89 -7.28 -12.56
C THR A 202 -3.57 -8.63 -12.30
N GLY A 203 -4.88 -8.62 -12.24
CA GLY A 203 -5.68 -9.79 -11.93
C GLY A 203 -5.66 -10.82 -13.06
N PRO A 204 -6.19 -12.01 -12.81
CA PRO A 204 -6.38 -13.02 -13.84
C PRO A 204 -7.24 -12.45 -14.98
N LEU A 205 -6.99 -12.90 -16.19
CA LEU A 205 -7.66 -12.44 -17.41
C LEU A 205 -7.43 -10.96 -17.76
N GLY A 206 -6.36 -10.34 -17.24
CA GLY A 206 -6.03 -8.95 -17.56
C GLY A 206 -6.87 -7.91 -16.80
N LEU A 207 -7.57 -8.29 -15.74
CA LEU A 207 -8.30 -7.35 -14.91
C LEU A 207 -7.32 -6.35 -14.26
N ASN A 208 -7.39 -5.09 -14.65
CA ASN A 208 -6.62 -4.00 -14.07
C ASN A 208 -7.57 -3.07 -13.30
N LEU A 209 -7.37 -2.99 -11.99
CA LEU A 209 -8.12 -2.11 -11.08
C LEU A 209 -7.35 -0.83 -10.73
N GLY A 210 -6.16 -0.64 -11.28
CA GLY A 210 -5.37 0.58 -11.12
C GLY A 210 -5.99 1.75 -11.88
N ASN A 211 -5.92 2.95 -11.31
CA ASN A 211 -6.31 4.20 -11.93
C ASN A 211 -5.14 5.18 -12.10
N GLU A 212 -3.95 4.78 -11.62
CA GLU A 212 -2.73 5.58 -11.74
C GLU A 212 -1.78 4.99 -12.81
N PRO A 213 -0.94 5.83 -13.44
CA PRO A 213 0.04 5.37 -14.42
C PRO A 213 1.02 4.31 -13.90
N SER A 214 1.27 4.32 -12.58
CA SER A 214 2.10 3.31 -11.89
C SER A 214 1.43 1.94 -11.78
N GLY A 215 0.18 1.79 -12.21
CA GLY A 215 -0.63 0.60 -12.04
C GLY A 215 -1.27 0.46 -10.66
N ASN A 216 -0.99 1.38 -9.73
CA ASN A 216 -1.62 1.43 -8.43
C ASN A 216 -3.03 2.03 -8.52
N ARG A 217 -3.83 1.83 -7.48
CA ARG A 217 -5.11 2.51 -7.31
C ARG A 217 -5.00 3.59 -6.26
N LEU A 218 -5.28 4.83 -6.63
CA LEU A 218 -5.41 5.93 -5.69
C LEU A 218 -6.78 5.86 -5.02
N LEU A 219 -6.76 5.71 -3.69
CA LEU A 219 -7.91 5.85 -2.82
C LEU A 219 -7.84 7.22 -2.15
N THR A 220 -8.98 7.90 -2.03
CA THR A 220 -9.03 9.25 -1.45
C THR A 220 -10.19 9.35 -0.48
N ALA A 221 -9.92 9.79 0.73
CA ALA A 221 -10.94 10.14 1.72
C ALA A 221 -10.82 11.63 2.03
N THR A 222 -11.92 12.37 1.95
CA THR A 222 -11.95 13.82 2.12
C THR A 222 -12.92 14.21 3.21
N GLN A 223 -12.46 15.07 4.13
CA GLN A 223 -13.26 15.69 5.18
C GLN A 223 -13.12 17.21 5.10
N VAL A 224 -14.23 17.93 5.30
CA VAL A 224 -14.24 19.39 5.38
C VAL A 224 -14.72 19.77 6.77
N ILE A 225 -13.89 20.49 7.49
CA ILE A 225 -14.14 20.87 8.87
C ILE A 225 -13.95 22.36 9.08
N ASP A 226 -14.58 22.90 10.08
CA ASP A 226 -14.29 24.24 10.62
C ASP A 226 -13.61 24.06 11.97
N THR A 227 -12.39 24.58 12.10
CA THR A 227 -11.62 24.43 13.34
C THR A 227 -12.23 25.24 14.45
N GLU A 228 -12.39 24.61 15.61
CA GLU A 228 -12.91 25.28 16.80
C GLU A 228 -11.91 26.30 17.36
N SER A 229 -12.43 27.22 18.16
CA SER A 229 -11.59 28.12 18.97
C SER A 229 -11.01 27.33 20.14
N TYR A 230 -9.71 27.25 20.24
CA TYR A 230 -8.99 26.60 21.34
C TYR A 230 -7.95 27.55 21.93
N PRO A 231 -7.60 27.42 23.25
CA PRO A 231 -6.59 28.28 23.84
C PRO A 231 -5.23 28.06 23.22
N CYS A 232 -4.61 29.12 22.71
CA CYS A 232 -3.24 29.07 22.23
C CYS A 232 -2.26 28.77 23.35
N PRO A 233 -1.35 27.82 23.15
CA PRO A 233 -0.28 27.57 24.10
C PRO A 233 0.60 28.78 24.31
N THR A 234 1.15 28.95 25.51
CA THR A 234 2.06 30.05 25.84
C THR A 234 3.28 30.07 24.94
N GLY A 235 3.53 31.15 24.23
CA GLY A 235 4.65 31.29 23.30
C GLY A 235 4.34 31.00 21.83
N GLN A 236 3.13 30.59 21.51
CA GLN A 236 2.62 30.47 20.16
C GLN A 236 1.93 31.77 19.75
N ALA A 237 2.47 32.47 18.75
CA ALA A 237 1.96 33.80 18.36
C ALA A 237 0.68 33.72 17.53
N THR A 238 0.45 32.61 16.89
CA THR A 238 -0.73 32.34 16.03
C THR A 238 -1.08 30.86 16.09
N CYS A 239 -2.22 30.54 16.61
CA CYS A 239 -2.80 29.20 16.49
C CYS A 239 -4.27 29.23 16.02
#